data_19ba3f22943c03c7bfba9c737f4be9b7
#
_entry.id   19ba3f22943c03c7bfba9c737f4be9b7
#
_cell.length_a   1.000
_cell.length_b   1.000
_cell.length_c   1.000
_cell.angle_alpha   90.00
_cell.angle_beta   90.00
_cell.angle_gamma   90.00
#
_symmetry.space_group_name_H-M   'P 1'
#
loop_
_entity.id
_entity.type
_entity.pdbx_description
1 polymer ?
#
loop_
_entity_poly.entity_id
_entity_poly.type
_entity_poly.pdbx_seq_one_letter_code
_entity_poly.pdbx_strand_id
1 'polypeptide(L)'
;MDKVIGRLTVFFEDPFWVGVFERIENGRLSAAKVTFGAEPKEPELLIYLLRHYYRLPFSPAVETAVKPAHRNPKRAQREAGRQTAPIGIGTKSQQALQLQQEQNKQARKRRSRARKQAEAKRLYALKQQQKREKHKGH
;
A
#
# COMPACT_ATOMS: atom_id res chain seq x y z
N MET A 1 -8.56 -26.43 4.19
CA MET A 1 -9.18 -25.13 3.82
C MET A 1 -8.27 -24.02 4.28
N ASP A 2 -7.85 -23.20 3.37
CA ASP A 2 -7.02 -22.04 3.70
C ASP A 2 -7.87 -21.01 4.41
N LYS A 3 -7.54 -20.74 5.66
CA LYS A 3 -8.25 -19.78 6.48
C LYS A 3 -7.75 -18.37 6.16
N VAL A 4 -8.59 -17.56 5.54
CA VAL A 4 -8.33 -16.14 5.30
C VAL A 4 -8.99 -15.33 6.40
N ILE A 5 -8.22 -14.48 7.08
CA ILE A 5 -8.71 -13.58 8.12
C ILE A 5 -8.60 -12.17 7.57
N GLY A 6 -9.74 -11.48 7.50
CA GLY A 6 -9.81 -10.06 7.17
C GLY A 6 -10.10 -9.21 8.40
N ARG A 7 -9.45 -8.06 8.49
CA ARG A 7 -9.70 -7.04 9.51
C ARG A 7 -9.73 -5.66 8.87
N LEU A 8 -10.66 -4.84 9.29
CA LEU A 8 -10.70 -3.42 8.95
C LEU A 8 -10.56 -2.61 10.23
N THR A 9 -9.59 -1.70 10.25
CA THR A 9 -9.41 -0.73 11.32
C THR A 9 -9.63 0.66 10.74
N VAL A 10 -10.58 1.42 11.30
CA VAL A 10 -10.89 2.80 10.91
C VAL A 10 -10.45 3.73 12.01
N PHE A 11 -9.73 4.79 11.65
CA PHE A 11 -9.21 5.77 12.60
C PHE A 11 -9.02 7.13 11.93
N PHE A 12 -8.93 8.17 12.75
CA PHE A 12 -8.65 9.52 12.27
C PHE A 12 -7.14 9.72 12.16
N GLU A 13 -6.68 10.14 10.97
CA GLU A 13 -5.32 10.57 10.69
C GLU A 13 -5.41 11.95 10.06
N ASP A 14 -5.12 12.96 10.86
CA ASP A 14 -5.33 14.38 10.48
C ASP A 14 -4.84 14.69 9.05
N PRO A 15 -5.65 15.27 8.18
CA PRO A 15 -7.02 15.79 8.41
C PRO A 15 -8.16 14.83 7.99
N PHE A 16 -7.89 13.54 7.73
CA PHE A 16 -8.86 12.62 7.14
C PHE A 16 -9.10 11.36 7.99
N TRP A 17 -10.29 10.82 7.85
CA TRP A 17 -10.57 9.45 8.30
C TRP A 17 -9.98 8.45 7.31
N VAL A 18 -9.28 7.46 7.84
CA VAL A 18 -8.63 6.41 7.05
C VAL A 18 -9.04 5.03 7.54
N GLY A 19 -9.03 4.08 6.62
CA GLY A 19 -9.23 2.67 6.91
C GLY A 19 -8.01 1.86 6.47
N VAL A 20 -7.60 0.91 7.29
CA VAL A 20 -6.58 -0.08 6.94
C VAL A 20 -7.22 -1.45 6.91
N PHE A 21 -7.23 -2.04 5.73
CA PHE A 21 -7.64 -3.42 5.51
C PHE A 21 -6.43 -4.32 5.67
N GLU A 22 -6.53 -5.27 6.56
CA GLU A 22 -5.53 -6.31 6.80
C GLU A 22 -6.10 -7.65 6.34
N ARG A 23 -5.34 -8.37 5.54
CA ARG A 23 -5.66 -9.73 5.11
C ARG A 23 -4.53 -10.65 5.52
N ILE A 24 -4.86 -11.67 6.28
CA ILE A 24 -3.92 -12.71 6.70
C ILE A 24 -4.32 -14.01 5.99
N GLU A 25 -3.41 -14.52 5.19
CA GLU A 25 -3.56 -15.74 4.43
C GLU A 25 -2.26 -16.55 4.56
N ASN A 26 -2.38 -17.81 4.97
CA ASN A 26 -1.21 -18.71 5.16
C ASN A 26 -0.09 -18.10 6.01
N GLY A 27 -0.44 -17.41 7.09
CA GLY A 27 0.53 -16.77 7.99
C GLY A 27 1.20 -15.51 7.43
N ARG A 28 0.74 -15.01 6.27
CA ARG A 28 1.23 -13.79 5.63
C ARG A 28 0.19 -12.68 5.72
N LEU A 29 0.63 -11.49 6.08
CA LEU A 29 -0.22 -10.31 6.19
C LEU A 29 0.01 -9.38 5.00
N SER A 30 -1.08 -8.97 4.37
CA SER A 30 -1.12 -7.88 3.40
C SER A 30 -2.02 -6.77 3.92
N ALA A 31 -1.65 -5.53 3.70
CA ALA A 31 -2.41 -4.38 4.15
C ALA A 31 -2.72 -3.42 3.00
N ALA A 32 -3.90 -2.81 3.02
CA ALA A 32 -4.29 -1.75 2.10
C ALA A 32 -4.84 -0.57 2.89
N LYS A 33 -4.35 0.63 2.59
CA LYS A 33 -4.82 1.88 3.21
C LYS A 33 -5.77 2.59 2.27
N VAL A 34 -6.91 3.03 2.79
CA VAL A 34 -7.95 3.77 2.09
C VAL A 34 -8.24 5.05 2.86
N THR A 35 -8.39 6.16 2.17
CA THR A 35 -8.79 7.44 2.74
C THR A 35 -10.26 7.67 2.46
N PHE A 36 -11.06 7.83 3.51
CA PHE A 36 -12.51 8.11 3.39
C PHE A 36 -12.83 9.60 3.35
N GLY A 37 -11.97 10.43 3.93
CA GLY A 37 -12.20 11.85 4.11
C GLY A 37 -13.00 12.13 5.37
N ALA A 38 -14.32 12.10 5.31
CA ALA A 38 -15.21 12.22 6.47
C ALA A 38 -15.30 10.90 7.26
N GLU A 39 -15.84 10.96 8.48
CA GLU A 39 -16.09 9.75 9.27
C GLU A 39 -17.08 8.82 8.57
N PRO A 40 -16.66 7.61 8.18
CA PRO A 40 -17.55 6.68 7.50
C PRO A 40 -18.48 6.00 8.50
N LYS A 41 -19.75 5.86 8.12
CA LYS A 41 -20.74 5.08 8.90
C LYS A 41 -20.63 3.59 8.55
N GLU A 42 -21.01 2.72 9.48
CA GLU A 42 -20.96 1.26 9.27
C GLU A 42 -21.63 0.79 7.96
N PRO A 43 -22.83 1.28 7.56
CA PRO A 43 -23.42 0.88 6.28
C PRO A 43 -22.60 1.30 5.06
N GLU A 44 -21.96 2.47 5.14
CA GLU A 44 -21.09 2.98 4.06
C GLU A 44 -19.83 2.11 3.90
N LEU A 45 -19.25 1.68 5.04
CA LEU A 45 -18.11 0.76 5.06
C LEU A 45 -18.47 -0.59 4.43
N LEU A 46 -19.65 -1.13 4.75
CA LEU A 46 -20.11 -2.39 4.18
C LEU A 46 -20.28 -2.27 2.65
N ILE A 47 -20.95 -1.22 2.19
CA ILE A 47 -21.13 -0.96 0.76
C ILE A 47 -19.78 -0.78 0.06
N TYR A 48 -18.87 -0.04 0.68
CA TYR A 48 -17.53 0.16 0.15
C TYR A 48 -16.79 -1.17 0.00
N LEU A 49 -16.81 -2.02 1.03
CA LEU A 49 -16.22 -3.35 1.03
C LEU A 49 -16.76 -4.20 -0.13
N LEU A 50 -18.08 -4.31 -0.25
CA LEU A 50 -18.72 -5.14 -1.27
C LEU A 50 -18.37 -4.69 -2.69
N ARG A 51 -18.20 -3.40 -2.90
CA ARG A 51 -17.93 -2.83 -4.23
C ARG A 51 -16.46 -2.79 -4.61
N HIS A 52 -15.57 -2.59 -3.64
CA HIS A 52 -14.18 -2.20 -3.90
C HIS A 52 -13.14 -3.18 -3.37
N TYR A 53 -13.51 -4.21 -2.59
CA TYR A 53 -12.58 -5.13 -1.96
C TYR A 53 -11.55 -5.73 -2.95
N TYR A 54 -12.01 -6.18 -4.11
CA TYR A 54 -11.12 -6.77 -5.12
C TYR A 54 -10.21 -5.78 -5.84
N ARG A 55 -10.48 -4.49 -5.70
CA ARG A 55 -9.68 -3.41 -6.30
C ARG A 55 -8.74 -2.76 -5.30
N LEU A 56 -8.76 -3.19 -4.05
CA LEU A 56 -7.90 -2.62 -3.02
C LEU A 56 -6.42 -2.89 -3.34
N PRO A 57 -5.56 -1.86 -3.30
CA PRO A 57 -4.13 -2.00 -3.55
C PRO A 57 -3.43 -2.62 -2.34
N PHE A 58 -3.57 -3.93 -2.16
CA PHE A 58 -2.88 -4.62 -1.09
C PHE A 58 -1.36 -4.56 -1.26
N SER A 59 -0.66 -4.36 -0.14
CA SER A 59 0.79 -4.41 -0.07
C SER A 59 1.32 -5.82 -0.35
N PRO A 60 2.61 -5.96 -0.67
CA PRO A 60 3.26 -7.26 -0.62
C PRO A 60 3.05 -7.92 0.73
N ALA A 61 2.92 -9.24 0.72
CA ALA A 61 2.69 -10.02 1.92
C ALA A 61 3.94 -10.09 2.81
N VAL A 62 3.79 -9.79 4.09
CA VAL A 62 4.83 -9.87 5.12
C VAL A 62 4.55 -11.08 6.01
N GLU A 63 5.56 -11.86 6.32
CA GLU A 63 5.40 -13.00 7.23
C GLU A 63 4.98 -12.52 8.62
N THR A 64 3.84 -13.03 9.07
CA THR A 64 3.39 -12.87 10.44
C THR A 64 3.63 -14.16 11.17
N ALA A 65 4.43 -14.14 12.23
CA ALA A 65 4.45 -15.23 13.18
C ALA A 65 3.07 -15.26 13.86
N VAL A 66 2.16 -16.07 13.34
CA VAL A 66 0.89 -16.36 14.00
C VAL A 66 1.22 -17.25 15.19
N LYS A 67 1.55 -16.63 16.31
CA LYS A 67 1.55 -17.36 17.58
C LYS A 67 0.07 -17.62 17.94
N PRO A 68 -0.36 -18.87 18.04
CA PRO A 68 -1.69 -19.18 18.57
C PRO A 68 -1.75 -18.57 19.98
N ALA A 69 -2.68 -17.66 20.17
CA ALA A 69 -2.80 -16.90 21.39
C ALA A 69 -3.43 -17.77 22.48
N HIS A 70 -2.62 -18.57 23.16
CA HIS A 70 -2.94 -19.01 24.52
C HIS A 70 -2.60 -17.85 25.46
N ARG A 71 -3.43 -16.79 25.43
CA ARG A 71 -3.21 -15.60 26.26
C ARG A 71 -3.95 -15.77 27.58
N ASN A 72 -3.19 -15.67 28.68
CA ASN A 72 -3.75 -15.50 30.01
C ASN A 72 -4.69 -14.26 30.00
N PRO A 73 -5.97 -14.40 30.38
CA PRO A 73 -6.98 -13.32 30.26
C PRO A 73 -6.57 -12.02 30.95
N LYS A 74 -5.89 -12.09 32.11
CA LYS A 74 -5.37 -10.90 32.82
C LYS A 74 -4.29 -10.14 32.04
N ARG A 75 -3.46 -10.85 31.23
CA ARG A 75 -2.44 -10.24 30.41
C ARG A 75 -3.06 -9.60 29.16
N ALA A 76 -4.06 -10.25 28.57
CA ALA A 76 -4.83 -9.71 27.45
C ALA A 76 -5.55 -8.40 27.84
N GLN A 77 -6.11 -8.33 29.05
CA GLN A 77 -6.78 -7.14 29.56
C GLN A 77 -5.82 -5.97 29.81
N ARG A 78 -4.59 -6.23 30.31
CA ARG A 78 -3.55 -5.21 30.47
C ARG A 78 -2.98 -4.72 29.12
N GLU A 79 -2.85 -5.61 28.15
CA GLU A 79 -2.42 -5.26 26.79
C GLU A 79 -3.52 -4.49 26.05
N ALA A 80 -4.80 -4.84 26.21
CA ALA A 80 -5.92 -4.07 25.67
C ALA A 80 -5.94 -2.63 26.22
N GLY A 81 -5.67 -2.44 27.51
CA GLY A 81 -5.52 -1.12 28.11
C GLY A 81 -4.32 -0.30 27.61
N ARG A 82 -3.26 -0.96 27.12
CA ARG A 82 -2.11 -0.29 26.48
C ARG A 82 -2.34 -0.01 24.99
N GLN A 83 -3.23 -0.75 24.35
CA GLN A 83 -3.57 -0.60 22.92
C GLN A 83 -4.61 0.50 22.67
N THR A 84 -5.21 1.07 23.71
CA THR A 84 -6.04 2.28 23.63
C THR A 84 -5.22 3.58 23.49
N ALA A 85 -3.89 3.53 23.45
CA ALA A 85 -3.08 4.62 22.91
C ALA A 85 -3.30 4.70 21.38
N PRO A 86 -3.27 5.89 20.76
CA PRO A 86 -3.83 6.18 19.43
C PRO A 86 -3.00 5.63 18.25
N ILE A 87 -2.81 4.32 18.18
CA ILE A 87 -2.16 3.66 17.04
C ILE A 87 -3.17 2.71 16.42
N GLY A 88 -3.88 3.20 15.39
CA GLY A 88 -4.96 2.48 14.73
C GLY A 88 -4.55 1.17 14.03
N ILE A 89 -3.27 0.94 13.76
CA ILE A 89 -2.78 -0.25 13.03
C ILE A 89 -1.58 -0.88 13.72
N GLY A 90 -1.43 -2.20 13.57
CA GLY A 90 -0.30 -2.96 14.11
C GLY A 90 1.02 -2.68 13.39
N THR A 91 2.16 -2.93 14.06
CA THR A 91 3.50 -2.71 13.52
C THR A 91 3.77 -3.46 12.21
N LYS A 92 3.20 -4.67 12.06
CA LYS A 92 3.34 -5.47 10.84
C LYS A 92 2.63 -4.84 9.65
N SER A 93 1.45 -4.26 9.86
CA SER A 93 0.73 -3.53 8.82
C SER A 93 1.45 -2.25 8.44
N GLN A 94 2.07 -1.56 9.39
CA GLN A 94 2.94 -0.41 9.12
C GLN A 94 4.14 -0.81 8.26
N GLN A 95 4.82 -1.91 8.59
CA GLN A 95 5.92 -2.44 7.79
C GLN A 95 5.48 -2.79 6.36
N ALA A 96 4.33 -3.45 6.20
CA ALA A 96 3.78 -3.78 4.90
C ALA A 96 3.50 -2.53 4.04
N LEU A 97 2.90 -1.50 4.64
CA LEU A 97 2.63 -0.23 3.96
C LEU A 97 3.91 0.54 3.61
N GLN A 98 4.92 0.54 4.48
CA GLN A 98 6.23 1.13 4.19
C GLN A 98 6.91 0.43 3.00
N LEU A 99 6.90 -0.90 2.99
CA LEU A 99 7.45 -1.70 1.89
C LEU A 99 6.76 -1.36 0.56
N GLN A 100 5.44 -1.21 0.57
CA GLN A 100 4.67 -0.79 -0.60
C GLN A 100 5.08 0.61 -1.08
N GLN A 101 5.24 1.55 -0.15
CA GLN A 101 5.69 2.91 -0.48
C GLN A 101 7.08 2.92 -1.12
N GLU A 102 8.02 2.14 -0.57
CA GLU A 102 9.37 2.02 -1.13
C GLU A 102 9.35 1.42 -2.54
N GLN A 103 8.58 0.35 -2.76
CA GLN A 103 8.43 -0.26 -4.08
C GLN A 103 7.85 0.73 -5.09
N ASN A 104 6.81 1.46 -4.71
CA ASN A 104 6.20 2.49 -5.56
C ASN A 104 7.19 3.61 -5.89
N LYS A 105 7.99 4.06 -4.91
CA LYS A 105 9.04 5.07 -5.10
C LYS A 105 10.13 4.59 -6.07
N GLN A 106 10.57 3.35 -5.93
CA GLN A 106 11.56 2.74 -6.84
C GLN A 106 10.99 2.58 -8.26
N ALA A 107 9.74 2.12 -8.40
CA ALA A 107 9.07 2.00 -9.68
C ALA A 107 8.95 3.36 -10.39
N ARG A 108 8.58 4.42 -9.67
CA ARG A 108 8.53 5.79 -10.21
C ARG A 108 9.91 6.27 -10.68
N LYS A 109 10.97 6.02 -9.89
CA LYS A 109 12.35 6.36 -10.29
C LYS A 109 12.78 5.63 -11.55
N ARG A 110 12.48 4.32 -11.66
CA ARG A 110 12.79 3.52 -12.86
C ARG A 110 12.06 4.06 -14.09
N ARG A 111 10.76 4.34 -13.98
CA ARG A 111 9.96 4.91 -15.07
C ARG A 111 10.48 6.30 -15.51
N SER A 112 10.83 7.15 -14.56
CA SER A 112 11.37 8.48 -14.84
C SER A 112 12.72 8.39 -15.57
N ARG A 113 13.63 7.50 -15.12
CA ARG A 113 14.92 7.26 -15.79
C ARG A 113 14.73 6.71 -17.20
N ALA A 114 13.87 5.71 -17.37
CA ALA A 114 13.57 5.12 -18.68
C ALA A 114 13.00 6.17 -19.65
N ARG A 115 12.08 7.03 -19.18
CA ARG A 115 11.53 8.13 -19.98
C ARG A 115 12.61 9.13 -20.40
N LYS A 116 13.48 9.58 -19.48
CA LYS A 116 14.58 10.49 -19.78
C LYS A 116 15.56 9.87 -20.79
N GLN A 117 15.88 8.60 -20.66
CA GLN A 117 16.77 7.90 -21.61
C GLN A 117 16.12 7.77 -22.99
N ALA A 118 14.83 7.43 -23.06
CA ALA A 118 14.11 7.35 -24.32
C ALA A 118 14.03 8.73 -25.02
N GLU A 119 13.78 9.79 -24.27
CA GLU A 119 13.74 11.16 -24.77
C GLU A 119 15.13 11.60 -25.28
N ALA A 120 16.19 11.33 -24.52
CA ALA A 120 17.55 11.62 -24.93
C ALA A 120 17.95 10.88 -26.23
N LYS A 121 17.60 9.59 -26.35
CA LYS A 121 17.81 8.81 -27.57
C LYS A 121 17.03 9.39 -28.75
N ARG A 122 15.79 9.80 -28.56
CA ARG A 122 14.96 10.42 -29.59
C ARG A 122 15.55 11.74 -30.07
N LEU A 123 15.98 12.61 -29.15
CA LEU A 123 16.62 13.89 -29.48
C LEU A 123 17.95 13.68 -30.21
N TYR A 124 18.73 12.68 -29.79
CA TYR A 124 19.96 12.33 -30.47
C TYR A 124 19.70 11.87 -31.92
N ALA A 125 18.73 10.98 -32.11
CA ALA A 125 18.35 10.52 -33.46
C ALA A 125 17.87 11.66 -34.34
N LEU A 126 17.05 12.57 -33.83
CA LEU A 126 16.62 13.77 -34.57
C LEU A 126 17.79 14.68 -34.98
N LYS A 127 18.74 14.93 -34.07
CA LYS A 127 19.95 15.69 -34.38
C LYS A 127 20.80 15.02 -35.45
N GLN A 128 20.90 13.70 -35.43
CA GLN A 128 21.59 12.94 -36.45
C GLN A 128 20.91 13.02 -37.83
N GLN A 129 19.58 12.93 -37.86
CA GLN A 129 18.81 13.12 -39.10
C GLN A 129 19.02 14.53 -39.68
N GLN A 130 18.89 15.56 -38.86
CA GLN A 130 19.12 16.95 -39.31
C GLN A 130 20.53 17.16 -39.86
N LYS A 131 21.55 16.53 -39.24
CA LYS A 131 22.92 16.60 -39.79
C LYS A 131 23.04 15.92 -41.16
N ARG A 132 22.42 14.74 -41.31
CA ARG A 132 22.43 14.01 -42.61
C ARG A 132 21.70 14.78 -43.71
N GLU A 133 20.59 15.43 -43.39
CA GLU A 133 19.85 16.26 -44.35
C GLU A 133 20.61 17.49 -44.79
N LYS A 134 21.31 18.17 -43.86
CA LYS A 134 22.20 19.30 -44.19
C LYS A 134 23.35 18.90 -45.10
N HIS A 135 23.87 17.68 -45.00
CA HIS A 135 24.96 17.19 -45.86
C HIS A 135 24.47 16.62 -47.21
N LYS A 136 23.16 16.36 -47.39
CA LYS A 136 22.59 15.94 -48.68
C LYS A 136 22.24 17.09 -49.58
N GLY A 137 22.33 18.35 -49.13
CA GLY A 137 21.98 19.54 -49.88
C GLY A 137 23.18 20.29 -50.52
N HIS A 138 24.33 19.63 -50.59
CA HIS A 138 25.51 20.12 -51.33
C HIS A 138 25.93 19.13 -52.39
#